data_557b24d64e94730824d8c6275ca85639
#
_entry.id   557b24d64e94730824d8c6275ca85639
#
_cell.length_a   1.000
_cell.length_b   1.000
_cell.length_c   1.000
_cell.angle_alpha   90.00
_cell.angle_beta   90.00
_cell.angle_gamma   90.00
#
_symmetry.space_group_name_H-M   'P 1'
#
loop_
_entity.id
_entity.type
_entity.pdbx_description
1 polymer ?
#
loop_
_entity_poly.entity_id
_entity_poly.type
_entity_poly.pdbx_seq_one_letter_code
_entity_poly.pdbx_strand_id
1 'polypeptide(L)'
;RSRGLEMCIRDSSKDYSDIASYYRPGHADYTFDAKYGFRDYRGGGRSSGRETIARVAAGAIALKMLSELGITVSAYTRSIGDVEIQSFDAAEIANNALNMPDAEAAEKASELLTKAMAEKNSVGGVVECVVHHMPAGVGDPVFEKLDANLAKALVSIGAVKGVEIGDGFSVCTATGLTNNDAFHVNADGSIVKLTNHAGGILGGISDGSDIVVRAGFKPTPSVAASQQTINKDGENIAIEIKG
;
A
#
# COMPACT_ATOMS: atom_id res chain seq x y z
N ARG A 1 -17.98 7.54 -6.01
CA ARG A 1 -18.18 8.83 -6.70
C ARG A 1 -16.85 9.54 -6.82
N SER A 2 -16.42 9.77 -8.05
CA SER A 2 -15.09 10.11 -8.53
C SER A 2 -14.56 11.51 -8.13
N ARG A 3 -14.26 11.75 -6.86
CA ARG A 3 -13.51 12.96 -6.45
C ARG A 3 -12.10 13.02 -7.07
N GLY A 4 -11.50 11.88 -7.38
CA GLY A 4 -10.18 11.81 -8.02
C GLY A 4 -10.16 12.32 -9.47
N LEU A 5 -11.24 12.13 -10.25
CA LEU A 5 -11.34 12.64 -11.61
C LEU A 5 -11.55 14.17 -11.63
N GLU A 6 -12.31 14.73 -10.69
CA GLU A 6 -12.48 16.17 -10.56
C GLU A 6 -11.19 16.90 -10.14
N MET A 7 -10.36 16.28 -9.26
CA MET A 7 -9.04 16.81 -8.93
C MET A 7 -8.12 16.87 -10.16
N CYS A 8 -8.12 15.84 -11.01
CA CYS A 8 -7.30 15.81 -12.23
C CYS A 8 -7.69 16.86 -13.26
N ILE A 9 -8.96 17.28 -13.29
CA ILE A 9 -9.49 18.29 -14.26
C ILE A 9 -9.24 19.72 -13.75
N ARG A 10 -9.18 19.94 -12.43
CA ARG A 10 -9.03 21.29 -11.83
C ARG A 10 -7.59 21.70 -11.58
N ASP A 11 -6.64 20.77 -11.64
CA ASP A 11 -5.23 21.03 -11.40
C ASP A 11 -4.66 21.84 -12.59
N SER A 12 -4.50 23.15 -12.37
CA SER A 12 -3.91 24.04 -13.37
C SER A 12 -2.39 23.87 -13.40
N SER A 13 -1.82 23.68 -14.59
CA SER A 13 -0.36 23.63 -14.76
C SER A 13 0.37 24.91 -14.31
N LYS A 14 -0.36 25.99 -14.05
CA LYS A 14 0.16 27.26 -13.52
C LYS A 14 0.52 27.17 -12.03
N ASP A 15 -0.14 26.27 -11.29
CA ASP A 15 0.09 26.10 -9.84
C ASP A 15 1.43 25.40 -9.54
N TYR A 16 2.09 24.86 -10.57
CA TYR A 16 3.37 24.14 -10.46
C TYR A 16 4.58 24.93 -10.93
N SER A 17 4.46 26.21 -11.31
CA SER A 17 5.55 27.01 -11.85
C SER A 17 6.74 27.12 -10.87
N ASP A 18 6.45 27.28 -9.58
CA ASP A 18 7.45 27.48 -8.55
C ASP A 18 8.26 26.20 -8.26
N ILE A 19 7.64 25.03 -8.49
CA ILE A 19 8.25 23.71 -8.27
C ILE A 19 9.39 23.43 -9.29
N ALA A 20 9.42 24.15 -10.40
CA ALA A 20 10.43 23.93 -11.44
C ALA A 20 11.86 24.20 -10.97
N SER A 21 12.03 25.11 -9.99
CA SER A 21 13.34 25.61 -9.56
C SER A 21 13.98 24.85 -8.39
N TYR A 22 13.25 24.01 -7.66
CA TYR A 22 13.75 23.27 -6.51
C TYR A 22 13.29 21.81 -6.48
N TYR A 23 13.87 21.01 -5.59
CA TYR A 23 13.53 19.60 -5.39
C TYR A 23 12.68 19.45 -4.13
N ARG A 24 11.46 18.94 -4.28
CA ARG A 24 10.57 18.69 -3.13
C ARG A 24 11.07 17.50 -2.32
N PRO A 25 11.23 17.63 -0.99
CA PRO A 25 11.59 16.50 -0.14
C PRO A 25 10.62 15.33 -0.30
N GLY A 26 11.15 14.12 -0.32
CA GLY A 26 10.35 12.90 -0.42
C GLY A 26 9.66 12.64 -1.77
N HIS A 27 9.79 13.53 -2.75
CA HIS A 27 9.31 13.33 -4.12
C HIS A 27 10.42 12.80 -5.04
N ALA A 28 10.03 12.36 -6.23
CA ALA A 28 10.96 11.83 -7.23
C ALA A 28 11.69 12.92 -8.04
N ASP A 29 11.56 14.18 -7.67
CA ASP A 29 12.04 15.31 -8.44
C ASP A 29 13.54 15.21 -8.76
N TYR A 30 14.38 15.03 -7.75
CA TYR A 30 15.82 14.90 -7.91
C TYR A 30 16.21 13.65 -8.70
N THR A 31 15.59 12.51 -8.38
CA THR A 31 15.94 11.24 -9.03
C THR A 31 15.58 11.21 -10.52
N PHE A 32 14.51 11.90 -10.92
CA PHE A 32 14.14 12.02 -12.32
C PHE A 32 15.10 12.93 -13.08
N ASP A 33 15.45 14.07 -12.52
CA ASP A 33 16.47 14.95 -13.14
C ASP A 33 17.82 14.25 -13.23
N ALA A 34 18.25 13.54 -12.18
CA ALA A 34 19.51 12.80 -12.17
C ALA A 34 19.55 11.66 -13.20
N LYS A 35 18.43 10.96 -13.40
CA LYS A 35 18.36 9.81 -14.33
C LYS A 35 18.13 10.22 -15.77
N TYR A 36 17.20 11.16 -16.01
CA TYR A 36 16.71 11.48 -17.34
C TYR A 36 17.20 12.84 -17.86
N GLY A 37 17.83 13.67 -17.02
CA GLY A 37 18.23 15.04 -17.33
C GLY A 37 17.09 16.05 -17.31
N PHE A 38 15.84 15.60 -17.09
CA PHE A 38 14.66 16.44 -16.99
C PHE A 38 13.56 15.74 -16.20
N ARG A 39 12.59 16.51 -15.69
CA ARG A 39 11.38 16.02 -15.06
C ARG A 39 10.16 16.78 -15.55
N ASP A 40 8.99 16.15 -15.47
CA ASP A 40 7.72 16.84 -15.63
C ASP A 40 7.31 17.46 -14.29
N TYR A 41 7.63 18.74 -14.09
CA TYR A 41 7.24 19.47 -12.89
C TYR A 41 5.75 19.82 -12.87
N ARG A 42 5.05 19.77 -14.01
CA ARG A 42 3.63 20.16 -14.19
C ARG A 42 2.62 19.07 -13.87
N GLY A 43 2.99 18.07 -13.11
CA GLY A 43 2.10 16.99 -12.70
C GLY A 43 2.78 15.66 -12.43
N GLY A 44 4.13 15.63 -12.51
CA GLY A 44 4.95 14.48 -12.13
C GLY A 44 4.96 13.34 -13.15
N GLY A 45 4.24 13.43 -14.24
CA GLY A 45 4.20 12.40 -15.28
C GLY A 45 4.00 10.99 -14.68
N ARG A 46 4.88 10.04 -15.02
CA ARG A 46 4.87 8.66 -14.51
C ARG A 46 5.21 8.52 -13.02
N SER A 47 5.75 9.54 -12.37
CA SER A 47 5.98 9.55 -10.92
C SER A 47 4.77 10.03 -10.13
N SER A 48 3.70 10.45 -10.79
CA SER A 48 2.47 10.90 -10.15
C SER A 48 1.64 9.74 -9.61
N GLY A 49 0.92 9.98 -8.49
CA GLY A 49 -0.10 9.05 -7.98
C GLY A 49 -1.23 8.76 -8.98
N ARG A 50 -1.40 9.58 -10.03
CA ARG A 50 -2.32 9.34 -11.15
C ARG A 50 -2.03 8.05 -11.92
N GLU A 51 -0.81 7.53 -11.85
CA GLU A 51 -0.42 6.23 -12.44
C GLU A 51 -1.29 5.08 -11.89
N THR A 52 -1.82 5.20 -10.68
CA THR A 52 -2.71 4.19 -10.08
C THR A 52 -4.04 4.02 -10.79
N ILE A 53 -4.50 4.98 -11.60
CA ILE A 53 -5.75 4.87 -12.37
C ILE A 53 -5.73 3.62 -13.26
N ALA A 54 -4.64 3.40 -13.98
CA ALA A 54 -4.49 2.23 -14.85
C ALA A 54 -4.49 0.92 -14.06
N ARG A 55 -3.88 0.91 -12.86
CA ARG A 55 -3.88 -0.26 -11.96
C ARG A 55 -5.27 -0.58 -11.46
N VAL A 56 -6.04 0.44 -11.05
CA VAL A 56 -7.43 0.25 -10.58
C VAL A 56 -8.31 -0.27 -11.72
N ALA A 57 -8.18 0.26 -12.92
CA ALA A 57 -8.95 -0.19 -14.07
C ALA A 57 -8.61 -1.65 -14.45
N ALA A 58 -7.33 -2.00 -14.53
CA ALA A 58 -6.89 -3.37 -14.79
C ALA A 58 -7.27 -4.32 -13.64
N GLY A 59 -7.16 -3.85 -12.39
CA GLY A 59 -7.55 -4.60 -11.21
C GLY A 59 -9.02 -4.96 -11.19
N ALA A 60 -9.91 -4.07 -11.61
CA ALA A 60 -11.34 -4.35 -11.70
C ALA A 60 -11.65 -5.49 -12.68
N ILE A 61 -10.93 -5.55 -13.81
CA ILE A 61 -11.04 -6.65 -14.77
C ILE A 61 -10.49 -7.95 -14.16
N ALA A 62 -9.32 -7.89 -13.54
CA ALA A 62 -8.69 -9.04 -12.91
C ALA A 62 -9.54 -9.62 -11.78
N LEU A 63 -10.14 -8.79 -10.92
CA LEU A 63 -11.05 -9.23 -9.86
C LEU A 63 -12.25 -10.00 -10.43
N LYS A 64 -12.82 -9.51 -11.55
CA LYS A 64 -13.92 -10.21 -12.21
C LYS A 64 -13.47 -11.60 -12.74
N MET A 65 -12.28 -11.67 -13.33
CA MET A 65 -11.73 -12.96 -13.80
C MET A 65 -11.47 -13.93 -12.63
N LEU A 66 -10.91 -13.43 -11.52
CA LEU A 66 -10.66 -14.23 -10.32
C LEU A 66 -11.95 -14.74 -9.70
N SER A 67 -13.01 -13.93 -9.68
CA SER A 67 -14.32 -14.35 -9.14
C SER A 67 -14.95 -15.51 -9.94
N GLU A 68 -14.75 -15.57 -11.25
CA GLU A 68 -15.18 -16.72 -12.07
C GLU A 68 -14.43 -18.02 -11.71
N LEU A 69 -13.24 -17.89 -11.12
CA LEU A 69 -12.45 -19.01 -10.59
C LEU A 69 -12.76 -19.30 -9.11
N GLY A 70 -13.72 -18.60 -8.50
CA GLY A 70 -14.07 -18.73 -7.09
C GLY A 70 -13.09 -18.03 -6.14
N ILE A 71 -12.08 -17.30 -6.66
CA ILE A 71 -11.10 -16.57 -5.86
C ILE A 71 -11.64 -15.18 -5.55
N THR A 72 -11.59 -14.76 -4.30
CA THR A 72 -12.01 -13.42 -3.86
C THR A 72 -10.86 -12.68 -3.21
N VAL A 73 -10.85 -11.36 -3.38
CA VAL A 73 -9.81 -10.47 -2.84
C VAL A 73 -10.48 -9.38 -2.02
N SER A 74 -10.06 -9.22 -0.80
CA SER A 74 -10.45 -8.11 0.07
C SER A 74 -9.23 -7.29 0.47
N ALA A 75 -9.39 -5.96 0.54
CA ALA A 75 -8.34 -5.08 1.01
C ALA A 75 -8.94 -3.99 1.90
N TYR A 76 -8.23 -3.68 2.97
CA TYR A 76 -8.68 -2.71 3.96
C TYR A 76 -7.50 -2.02 4.64
N THR A 77 -7.79 -0.90 5.27
CA THR A 77 -6.80 -0.17 6.05
C THR A 77 -6.61 -0.88 7.39
N ARG A 78 -5.40 -1.39 7.63
CA ARG A 78 -5.03 -2.04 8.89
C ARG A 78 -4.60 -1.03 9.95
N SER A 79 -3.82 -0.02 9.55
CA SER A 79 -3.41 1.04 10.48
C SER A 79 -3.21 2.37 9.77
N ILE A 80 -3.36 3.46 10.53
CA ILE A 80 -2.99 4.82 10.15
C ILE A 80 -2.14 5.40 11.29
N GLY A 81 -0.89 5.75 10.99
CA GLY A 81 0.08 6.11 12.03
C GLY A 81 0.26 4.95 13.02
N ASP A 82 0.02 5.25 14.28
CA ASP A 82 0.09 4.30 15.41
C ASP A 82 -1.28 3.71 15.79
N VAL A 83 -2.35 4.12 15.10
CA VAL A 83 -3.69 3.56 15.32
C VAL A 83 -3.88 2.32 14.44
N GLU A 84 -3.91 1.15 15.06
CA GLU A 84 -4.10 -0.14 14.43
C GLU A 84 -5.44 -0.75 14.84
N ILE A 85 -6.07 -1.50 13.93
CA ILE A 85 -7.30 -2.25 14.23
C ILE A 85 -7.05 -3.26 15.34
N GLN A 86 -8.06 -3.43 16.22
CA GLN A 86 -8.06 -4.41 17.30
C GLN A 86 -9.16 -5.45 17.12
N SER A 87 -10.12 -5.16 16.27
CA SER A 87 -11.22 -6.04 15.90
C SER A 87 -11.41 -6.04 14.39
N PHE A 88 -12.17 -7.02 13.88
CA PHE A 88 -12.45 -7.14 12.46
C PHE A 88 -13.95 -7.39 12.22
N ASP A 89 -14.60 -6.42 11.59
CA ASP A 89 -15.92 -6.56 11.02
C ASP A 89 -15.87 -6.11 9.54
N ALA A 90 -16.08 -7.05 8.64
CA ALA A 90 -16.04 -6.79 7.20
C ALA A 90 -17.09 -5.76 6.75
N ALA A 91 -18.22 -5.65 7.45
CA ALA A 91 -19.25 -4.67 7.14
C ALA A 91 -18.77 -3.23 7.38
N GLU A 92 -17.90 -3.03 8.36
CA GLU A 92 -17.35 -1.70 8.70
C GLU A 92 -16.43 -1.13 7.62
N ILE A 93 -15.80 -1.96 6.78
CA ILE A 93 -14.89 -1.50 5.71
C ILE A 93 -15.59 -0.49 4.78
N ALA A 94 -16.87 -0.72 4.48
CA ALA A 94 -17.64 0.17 3.59
C ALA A 94 -18.35 1.31 4.35
N ASN A 95 -18.43 1.23 5.68
CA ASN A 95 -19.22 2.15 6.51
C ASN A 95 -18.44 3.41 6.92
N ASN A 96 -17.11 3.40 6.81
CA ASN A 96 -16.28 4.55 7.15
C ASN A 96 -15.37 4.98 6.00
N ALA A 97 -14.99 6.26 5.99
CA ALA A 97 -14.19 6.87 4.93
C ALA A 97 -12.74 6.34 4.86
N LEU A 98 -12.26 5.69 5.92
CA LEU A 98 -10.90 5.15 6.01
C LEU A 98 -10.81 3.69 5.59
N ASN A 99 -11.96 3.05 5.29
CA ASN A 99 -12.05 1.62 4.96
C ASN A 99 -11.39 0.72 6.01
N MET A 100 -11.55 1.06 7.29
CA MET A 100 -11.07 0.24 8.40
C MET A 100 -12.17 -0.74 8.84
N PRO A 101 -11.85 -2.02 9.09
CA PRO A 101 -12.83 -3.01 9.58
C PRO A 101 -13.12 -2.91 11.09
N ASP A 102 -12.74 -1.82 11.74
CA ASP A 102 -12.87 -1.56 13.16
C ASP A 102 -13.36 -0.12 13.35
N ALA A 103 -14.60 0.04 13.83
CA ALA A 103 -15.24 1.34 13.97
C ALA A 103 -14.52 2.24 14.99
N GLU A 104 -14.05 1.68 16.11
CA GLU A 104 -13.33 2.44 17.14
C GLU A 104 -11.96 2.89 16.64
N ALA A 105 -11.23 2.01 15.93
CA ALA A 105 -9.97 2.37 15.29
C ALA A 105 -10.18 3.42 14.20
N ALA A 106 -11.25 3.35 13.42
CA ALA A 106 -11.59 4.34 12.41
C ALA A 106 -11.84 5.74 12.99
N GLU A 107 -12.52 5.81 14.14
CA GLU A 107 -12.75 7.08 14.85
C GLU A 107 -11.42 7.68 15.35
N LYS A 108 -10.61 6.91 16.07
CA LYS A 108 -9.28 7.32 16.54
C LYS A 108 -8.36 7.76 15.40
N ALA A 109 -8.36 7.02 14.29
CA ALA A 109 -7.59 7.36 13.11
C ALA A 109 -8.06 8.67 12.46
N SER A 110 -9.37 8.94 12.46
CA SER A 110 -9.94 10.20 11.98
C SER A 110 -9.51 11.40 12.83
N GLU A 111 -9.44 11.23 14.15
CA GLU A 111 -8.91 12.26 15.06
C GLU A 111 -7.42 12.51 14.81
N LEU A 112 -6.61 11.44 14.67
CA LEU A 112 -5.19 11.52 14.32
C LEU A 112 -4.97 12.28 13.01
N LEU A 113 -5.75 11.96 11.98
CA LEU A 113 -5.68 12.66 10.69
C LEU A 113 -6.05 14.14 10.81
N THR A 114 -7.10 14.45 11.56
CA THR A 114 -7.53 15.83 11.80
C THR A 114 -6.43 16.64 12.49
N LYS A 115 -5.79 16.05 13.51
CA LYS A 115 -4.65 16.66 14.19
C LYS A 115 -3.47 16.87 13.24
N ALA A 116 -3.08 15.85 12.47
CA ALA A 116 -2.00 15.97 11.51
C ALA A 116 -2.26 17.06 10.47
N MET A 117 -3.49 17.19 9.97
CA MET A 117 -3.89 18.26 9.06
C MET A 117 -3.77 19.65 9.70
N ALA A 118 -4.20 19.80 10.95
CA ALA A 118 -4.06 21.06 11.68
C ALA A 118 -2.58 21.46 11.89
N GLU A 119 -1.70 20.48 12.03
CA GLU A 119 -0.25 20.64 12.11
C GLU A 119 0.44 20.78 10.75
N LYS A 120 -0.32 20.86 9.65
CA LYS A 120 0.17 20.90 8.26
C LYS A 120 1.09 19.70 7.92
N ASN A 121 0.79 18.54 8.47
CA ASN A 121 1.58 17.32 8.37
C ASN A 121 0.75 16.18 7.77
N SER A 122 1.38 15.03 7.60
CA SER A 122 0.75 13.80 7.10
C SER A 122 1.24 12.58 7.88
N VAL A 123 0.48 11.51 7.83
CA VAL A 123 0.83 10.23 8.45
C VAL A 123 0.81 9.12 7.42
N GLY A 124 1.60 8.08 7.63
CA GLY A 124 1.59 6.85 6.85
C GLY A 124 0.57 5.85 7.39
N GLY A 125 0.57 4.66 6.83
CA GLY A 125 -0.30 3.59 7.29
C GLY A 125 0.00 2.27 6.61
N VAL A 126 -0.76 1.25 6.97
CA VAL A 126 -0.67 -0.09 6.42
C VAL A 126 -2.01 -0.48 5.82
N VAL A 127 -1.98 -1.00 4.60
CA VAL A 127 -3.11 -1.68 3.97
C VAL A 127 -2.84 -3.17 3.99
N GLU A 128 -3.81 -3.94 4.46
CA GLU A 128 -3.79 -5.40 4.39
C GLU A 128 -4.71 -5.87 3.27
N CYS A 129 -4.24 -6.87 2.53
CA CYS A 129 -5.00 -7.52 1.46
C CYS A 129 -5.01 -9.02 1.72
N VAL A 130 -6.20 -9.61 1.66
CA VAL A 130 -6.42 -11.04 1.84
C VAL A 130 -7.02 -11.62 0.57
N VAL A 131 -6.40 -12.68 0.04
CA VAL A 131 -6.91 -13.44 -1.09
C VAL A 131 -7.45 -14.77 -0.57
N HIS A 132 -8.76 -14.96 -0.70
CA HIS A 132 -9.45 -16.17 -0.26
C HIS A 132 -9.58 -17.18 -1.39
N HIS A 133 -9.62 -18.46 -1.03
CA HIS A 133 -9.86 -19.59 -1.93
C HIS A 133 -8.80 -19.73 -3.06
N MET A 134 -7.59 -19.25 -2.84
CA MET A 134 -6.48 -19.51 -3.75
C MET A 134 -6.17 -21.01 -3.73
N PRO A 135 -6.19 -21.71 -4.88
CA PRO A 135 -5.78 -23.11 -4.91
C PRO A 135 -4.30 -23.28 -4.53
N ALA A 136 -3.97 -24.41 -3.94
CA ALA A 136 -2.57 -24.77 -3.75
C ALA A 136 -1.87 -25.00 -5.11
N GLY A 137 -0.58 -24.66 -5.20
CA GLY A 137 0.25 -24.94 -6.38
C GLY A 137 0.49 -23.75 -7.31
N VAL A 138 0.10 -22.53 -6.95
CA VAL A 138 0.37 -21.32 -7.74
C VAL A 138 1.68 -20.66 -7.30
N GLY A 139 2.59 -20.45 -8.25
CA GLY A 139 3.93 -19.88 -8.02
C GLY A 139 5.00 -20.78 -8.66
N ASP A 140 6.09 -20.17 -9.11
CA ASP A 140 7.17 -20.87 -9.82
C ASP A 140 8.55 -20.48 -9.26
N PRO A 141 9.07 -21.18 -8.25
CA PRO A 141 10.44 -20.99 -7.77
C PRO A 141 11.46 -21.26 -8.92
N VAL A 142 12.64 -20.64 -8.94
CA VAL A 142 13.28 -19.83 -7.87
C VAL A 142 12.92 -18.35 -7.96
N PHE A 143 12.79 -17.76 -9.18
CA PHE A 143 12.66 -16.32 -9.36
C PHE A 143 11.22 -15.84 -9.47
N GLU A 144 10.30 -16.70 -9.88
CA GLU A 144 8.88 -16.39 -10.04
C GLU A 144 8.03 -16.92 -8.87
N LYS A 145 8.60 -16.91 -7.67
CA LYS A 145 7.86 -17.19 -6.44
C LYS A 145 6.66 -16.28 -6.33
N LEU A 146 5.54 -16.79 -5.83
CA LEU A 146 4.31 -16.01 -5.67
C LEU A 146 4.50 -14.81 -4.72
N ASP A 147 5.17 -15.01 -3.58
CA ASP A 147 5.51 -13.94 -2.64
C ASP A 147 6.43 -12.87 -3.25
N ALA A 148 7.43 -13.28 -4.04
CA ALA A 148 8.31 -12.36 -4.73
C ALA A 148 7.56 -11.51 -5.77
N ASN A 149 6.66 -12.11 -6.55
CA ASN A 149 5.85 -11.42 -7.54
C ASN A 149 4.82 -10.48 -6.89
N LEU A 150 4.18 -10.91 -5.79
CA LEU A 150 3.29 -10.04 -5.01
C LEU A 150 4.05 -8.86 -4.42
N ALA A 151 5.22 -9.09 -3.82
CA ALA A 151 6.06 -8.02 -3.29
C ALA A 151 6.50 -7.03 -4.38
N LYS A 152 6.94 -7.52 -5.54
CA LYS A 152 7.28 -6.70 -6.71
C LYS A 152 6.10 -5.84 -7.17
N ALA A 153 4.90 -6.42 -7.26
CA ALA A 153 3.70 -5.71 -7.64
C ALA A 153 3.34 -4.62 -6.63
N LEU A 154 3.32 -4.94 -5.34
CA LEU A 154 2.99 -4.01 -4.27
C LEU A 154 4.01 -2.87 -4.14
N VAL A 155 5.32 -3.15 -4.17
CA VAL A 155 6.37 -2.11 -4.11
C VAL A 155 6.34 -1.21 -5.35
N SER A 156 5.78 -1.66 -6.47
CA SER A 156 5.59 -0.83 -7.65
C SER A 156 4.49 0.25 -7.50
N ILE A 157 3.66 0.16 -6.46
CA ILE A 157 2.67 1.17 -6.13
C ILE A 157 3.38 2.37 -5.50
N GLY A 158 3.04 3.58 -5.94
CA GLY A 158 3.61 4.81 -5.38
C GLY A 158 3.40 4.90 -3.87
N ALA A 159 4.40 5.38 -3.15
CA ALA A 159 4.47 5.52 -1.69
C ALA A 159 4.63 4.22 -0.88
N VAL A 160 4.49 3.03 -1.46
CA VAL A 160 4.81 1.78 -0.77
C VAL A 160 6.31 1.70 -0.47
N LYS A 161 6.65 1.35 0.78
CA LYS A 161 8.03 1.23 1.28
C LYS A 161 8.31 -0.08 2.01
N GLY A 162 7.27 -0.80 2.39
CA GLY A 162 7.39 -2.09 3.03
C GLY A 162 6.32 -3.04 2.52
N VAL A 163 6.65 -4.32 2.48
CA VAL A 163 5.71 -5.41 2.17
C VAL A 163 5.97 -6.53 3.15
N GLU A 164 4.91 -7.10 3.67
CA GLU A 164 4.94 -8.29 4.52
C GLU A 164 4.02 -9.36 3.94
N ILE A 165 4.41 -10.62 4.11
CA ILE A 165 3.63 -11.81 3.78
C ILE A 165 3.38 -12.57 5.08
N GLY A 166 2.16 -12.96 5.35
CA GLY A 166 1.80 -13.63 6.61
C GLY A 166 2.18 -12.80 7.83
N ASP A 167 2.89 -13.37 8.78
CA ASP A 167 3.34 -12.69 9.99
C ASP A 167 4.46 -11.67 9.74
N GLY A 168 5.01 -11.60 8.51
CA GLY A 168 5.98 -10.58 8.13
C GLY A 168 7.20 -10.54 9.05
N PHE A 169 7.57 -9.35 9.52
CA PHE A 169 8.74 -9.18 10.40
C PHE A 169 8.59 -9.80 11.79
N SER A 170 7.37 -10.11 12.25
CA SER A 170 7.18 -10.73 13.56
C SER A 170 7.77 -12.14 13.65
N VAL A 171 7.97 -12.83 12.51
CA VAL A 171 8.66 -14.13 12.47
C VAL A 171 10.09 -14.07 13.01
N CYS A 172 10.73 -12.90 12.96
CA CYS A 172 12.11 -12.73 13.45
C CYS A 172 12.25 -12.94 14.97
N THR A 173 11.16 -12.80 15.71
CA THR A 173 11.11 -13.02 17.16
C THR A 173 10.44 -14.33 17.54
N ALA A 174 9.91 -15.07 16.57
CA ALA A 174 9.29 -16.37 16.76
C ALA A 174 10.35 -17.50 16.84
N THR A 175 9.95 -18.64 17.35
CA THR A 175 10.71 -19.88 17.27
C THR A 175 10.13 -20.80 16.22
N GLY A 176 10.87 -21.79 15.74
CA GLY A 176 10.33 -22.77 14.78
C GLY A 176 9.05 -23.43 15.29
N LEU A 177 8.96 -23.75 16.58
CA LEU A 177 7.76 -24.36 17.17
C LEU A 177 6.55 -23.43 17.21
N THR A 178 6.76 -22.13 17.33
CA THR A 178 5.65 -21.14 17.39
C THR A 178 5.28 -20.58 16.03
N ASN A 179 6.16 -20.73 15.03
CA ASN A 179 5.95 -20.20 13.68
C ASN A 179 5.54 -21.27 12.65
N ASN A 180 5.76 -22.56 12.93
CA ASN A 180 5.43 -23.60 11.98
C ASN A 180 3.91 -23.81 11.91
N ASP A 181 3.37 -23.71 10.69
CA ASP A 181 1.97 -24.01 10.39
C ASP A 181 1.77 -25.53 10.28
N ALA A 182 1.14 -26.14 11.28
CA ALA A 182 0.92 -27.59 11.28
C ALA A 182 -0.18 -27.96 10.26
N PHE A 183 0.08 -29.00 9.46
CA PHE A 183 -0.93 -29.57 8.57
C PHE A 183 -1.89 -30.48 9.33
N HIS A 184 -3.14 -30.48 8.90
CA HIS A 184 -4.20 -31.31 9.42
C HIS A 184 -5.05 -31.90 8.29
N VAL A 185 -5.54 -33.11 8.46
CA VAL A 185 -6.50 -33.74 7.53
C VAL A 185 -7.87 -33.74 8.17
N ASN A 186 -8.82 -33.07 7.54
CA ASN A 186 -10.22 -33.03 7.96
C ASN A 186 -10.93 -34.36 7.73
N ALA A 187 -12.11 -34.53 8.30
CA ALA A 187 -12.92 -35.74 8.16
C ALA A 187 -13.34 -36.06 6.70
N ASP A 188 -13.40 -35.04 5.85
CA ASP A 188 -13.70 -35.16 4.40
C ASP A 188 -12.46 -35.47 3.55
N GLY A 189 -11.28 -35.63 4.18
CA GLY A 189 -10.00 -35.86 3.51
C GLY A 189 -9.30 -34.59 3.00
N SER A 190 -9.86 -33.40 3.20
CA SER A 190 -9.20 -32.15 2.83
C SER A 190 -8.00 -31.87 3.74
N ILE A 191 -6.93 -31.33 3.15
CA ILE A 191 -5.71 -30.94 3.86
C ILE A 191 -5.81 -29.44 4.15
N VAL A 192 -5.65 -29.06 5.40
CA VAL A 192 -5.67 -27.68 5.87
C VAL A 192 -4.48 -27.41 6.78
N LYS A 193 -4.18 -26.15 7.04
CA LYS A 193 -3.26 -25.74 8.11
C LYS A 193 -4.04 -25.25 9.33
N LEU A 194 -3.51 -25.50 10.52
CA LEU A 194 -4.11 -25.06 11.79
C LEU A 194 -3.85 -23.59 12.09
N THR A 195 -2.77 -23.03 11.50
CA THR A 195 -2.35 -21.63 11.58
C THR A 195 -1.94 -21.14 10.20
N ASN A 196 -1.71 -19.84 10.03
CA ASN A 196 -1.32 -19.27 8.74
C ASN A 196 -0.22 -18.21 8.89
N HIS A 197 0.81 -18.51 9.67
CA HIS A 197 1.98 -17.65 9.88
C HIS A 197 2.72 -17.35 8.57
N ALA A 198 2.76 -18.34 7.66
CA ALA A 198 3.36 -18.19 6.33
C ALA A 198 2.52 -17.34 5.36
N GLY A 199 1.28 -16.97 5.73
CA GLY A 199 0.41 -16.17 4.87
C GLY A 199 0.01 -16.82 3.57
N GLY A 200 -0.24 -18.14 3.58
CA GLY A 200 -0.75 -18.91 2.43
C GLY A 200 0.30 -19.29 1.39
N ILE A 201 1.59 -19.04 1.66
CA ILE A 201 2.68 -19.28 0.69
C ILE A 201 3.82 -20.03 1.38
N LEU A 202 4.15 -21.21 0.87
CA LEU A 202 5.27 -22.02 1.33
C LEU A 202 6.23 -22.30 0.17
N GLY A 203 7.51 -22.00 0.36
CA GLY A 203 8.51 -22.18 -0.68
C GLY A 203 8.27 -21.35 -1.96
N GLY A 204 7.46 -20.29 -1.87
CA GLY A 204 7.08 -19.45 -3.02
C GLY A 204 5.88 -19.95 -3.81
N ILE A 205 5.16 -20.95 -3.28
CA ILE A 205 3.99 -21.57 -3.90
C ILE A 205 2.80 -21.46 -2.93
N SER A 206 1.61 -21.17 -3.45
CA SER A 206 0.39 -21.15 -2.63
C SER A 206 0.08 -22.51 -2.03
N ASP A 207 -0.36 -22.56 -0.79
CA ASP A 207 -0.61 -23.79 -0.05
C ASP A 207 -2.10 -24.11 0.16
N GLY A 208 -2.99 -23.29 -0.37
CA GLY A 208 -4.45 -23.45 -0.26
C GLY A 208 -5.07 -22.68 0.90
N SER A 209 -4.25 -22.08 1.78
CA SER A 209 -4.74 -21.14 2.79
C SER A 209 -4.94 -19.74 2.20
N ASP A 210 -5.60 -18.86 2.94
CA ASP A 210 -5.71 -17.45 2.57
C ASP A 210 -4.33 -16.81 2.40
N ILE A 211 -4.13 -16.10 1.29
CA ILE A 211 -2.92 -15.32 1.10
C ILE A 211 -3.10 -13.99 1.82
N VAL A 212 -2.20 -13.70 2.77
CA VAL A 212 -2.22 -12.47 3.56
C VAL A 212 -1.00 -11.64 3.22
N VAL A 213 -1.22 -10.45 2.69
CA VAL A 213 -0.14 -9.50 2.35
C VAL A 213 -0.44 -8.12 2.93
N ARG A 214 0.60 -7.41 3.36
CA ARG A 214 0.52 -6.05 3.87
C ARG A 214 1.44 -5.14 3.10
N ALA A 215 0.95 -3.93 2.83
CA ALA A 215 1.74 -2.87 2.20
C ALA A 215 1.83 -1.67 3.13
N GLY A 216 3.06 -1.28 3.48
CA GLY A 216 3.34 -0.10 4.28
C GLY A 216 3.54 1.13 3.40
N PHE A 217 2.71 2.14 3.61
CA PHE A 217 2.72 3.41 2.89
C PHE A 217 3.41 4.49 3.71
N LYS A 218 4.39 5.16 3.11
CA LYS A 218 4.98 6.34 3.72
C LYS A 218 3.98 7.50 3.77
N PRO A 219 4.15 8.47 4.70
CA PRO A 219 3.39 9.70 4.69
C PRO A 219 3.46 10.42 3.34
N THR A 220 2.40 11.11 2.96
CA THR A 220 2.39 11.96 1.77
C THR A 220 3.44 13.06 1.92
N PRO A 221 4.39 13.20 0.99
CA PRO A 221 5.48 14.17 1.15
C PRO A 221 5.06 15.61 0.88
N SER A 222 3.90 15.85 0.27
CA SER A 222 3.33 17.20 0.07
C SER A 222 2.70 17.68 1.37
N VAL A 223 3.51 18.25 2.25
CA VAL A 223 3.05 18.87 3.50
C VAL A 223 3.24 20.38 3.41
N ALA A 224 2.32 21.14 4.01
CA ALA A 224 2.34 22.61 3.98
C ALA A 224 3.23 23.22 5.08
N ALA A 225 3.94 22.39 5.85
CA ALA A 225 4.97 22.85 6.78
C ALA A 225 6.26 23.22 6.03
N SER A 226 7.04 24.15 6.61
CA SER A 226 8.34 24.53 6.06
C SER A 226 9.31 23.34 6.07
N GLN A 227 9.97 23.10 4.94
CA GLN A 227 10.90 21.99 4.75
C GLN A 227 12.22 22.50 4.17
N GLN A 228 13.33 21.93 4.63
CA GLN A 228 14.66 22.17 4.05
C GLN A 228 14.84 21.35 2.78
N THR A 229 15.43 21.97 1.76
CA THR A 229 15.76 21.32 0.49
C THR A 229 16.86 22.10 -0.25
N ILE A 230 17.10 21.74 -1.51
CA ILE A 230 18.00 22.46 -2.40
C ILE A 230 17.26 22.94 -3.65
N ASN A 231 17.73 24.05 -4.21
CA ASN A 231 17.35 24.48 -5.55
C ASN A 231 18.18 23.76 -6.63
N LYS A 232 17.91 24.06 -7.90
CA LYS A 232 18.65 23.49 -9.05
C LYS A 232 20.09 24.00 -9.16
N ASP A 233 20.40 25.12 -8.55
CA ASP A 233 21.71 25.72 -8.51
C ASP A 233 22.60 25.14 -7.39
N GLY A 234 22.06 24.21 -6.59
CA GLY A 234 22.78 23.52 -5.51
C GLY A 234 22.79 24.29 -4.19
N GLU A 235 21.96 25.30 -4.02
CA GLU A 235 21.87 26.09 -2.80
C GLU A 235 20.83 25.52 -1.85
N ASN A 236 21.14 25.53 -0.54
CA ASN A 236 20.21 25.13 0.51
C ASN A 236 19.11 26.19 0.68
N ILE A 237 17.87 25.78 0.63
CA ILE A 237 16.69 26.65 0.78
C ILE A 237 15.65 26.02 1.68
N ALA A 238 14.75 26.85 2.21
CA ALA A 238 13.51 26.39 2.86
C ALA A 238 12.34 26.65 1.93
N ILE A 239 11.43 25.69 1.84
CA ILE A 239 10.22 25.79 1.04
C ILE A 239 8.98 25.48 1.86
N GLU A 240 7.85 26.02 1.44
CA GLU A 240 6.51 25.59 1.85
C GLU A 240 5.75 25.17 0.60
N ILE A 241 5.22 23.94 0.61
CA ILE A 241 4.41 23.44 -0.50
C ILE A 241 2.99 23.99 -0.30
N LYS A 242 2.57 24.85 -1.23
CA LYS A 242 1.19 25.32 -1.30
C LYS A 242 0.41 24.30 -2.09
N GLY A 243 -0.46 23.51 -1.43
CA GLY A 243 -1.35 22.52 -2.03
C GLY A 243 -2.64 23.11 -2.51
#